data_37f777e6a28fc34e326bac4c21b1f60b
#
_entry.id   37f777e6a28fc34e326bac4c21b1f60b
#
_cell.length_a   1.000
_cell.length_b   1.000
_cell.length_c   1.000
_cell.angle_alpha   90.00
_cell.angle_beta   90.00
_cell.angle_gamma   90.00
#
_symmetry.space_group_name_H-M   'P 1'
#
loop_
_entity.id
_entity.type
_entity.pdbx_description
1 polymer ?
#
loop_
_entity_poly.entity_id
_entity_poly.type
_entity_poly.pdbx_seq_one_letter_code
_entity_poly.pdbx_strand_id
1 'polypeptide(L)'
;MNNKIRLMHVVECAGGVDRYLRMLTSRMDRERFEQILVCSYDFRREEYEDYVDEFVQVHEMQNALSPSKDWAAVKRVRALIRQWKPDVVYCHSSKGGGIGRLAALGLGVKVMYNPHGWAFSMKGSKVKRWIYLMIEITLAHATDQFVMMSNYEKMLALQRHVGKANRMKVIFNGVDTENI
;
A
#
# COMPACT_ATOMS: atom_id res chain seq x y z
N MET A 1 1.79 30.13 0.07
CA MET A 1 2.38 28.93 0.71
C MET A 1 2.05 27.74 -0.19
N ASN A 2 3.04 27.14 -0.82
CA ASN A 2 2.82 25.95 -1.65
C ASN A 2 2.52 24.77 -0.70
N ASN A 3 1.25 24.38 -0.60
CA ASN A 3 0.85 23.32 0.31
C ASN A 3 1.19 21.99 -0.38
N LYS A 4 2.29 21.34 0.01
CA LYS A 4 2.68 20.02 -0.50
C LYS A 4 1.60 19.00 -0.18
N ILE A 5 1.39 18.05 -1.09
CA ILE A 5 0.52 16.90 -0.85
C ILE A 5 1.26 15.93 0.07
N ARG A 6 0.69 15.62 1.23
CA ARG A 6 1.25 14.70 2.21
C ARG A 6 0.83 13.27 1.86
N LEU A 7 1.78 12.47 1.44
CA LEU A 7 1.57 11.09 0.99
C LEU A 7 2.19 10.11 1.98
N MET A 8 1.35 9.29 2.60
CA MET A 8 1.79 8.22 3.50
C MET A 8 1.75 6.88 2.78
N HIS A 9 2.90 6.28 2.55
CA HIS A 9 3.01 4.90 2.07
C HIS A 9 2.89 3.93 3.25
N VAL A 10 2.08 2.88 3.08
CA VAL A 10 1.94 1.79 4.06
C VAL A 10 2.25 0.48 3.38
N VAL A 11 3.32 -0.22 3.82
CA VAL A 11 3.82 -1.43 3.18
C VAL A 11 4.32 -2.45 4.20
N GLU A 12 4.08 -3.73 3.94
CA GLU A 12 4.53 -4.79 4.86
C GLU A 12 5.62 -5.67 4.23
N CYS A 13 5.51 -6.05 2.96
CA CYS A 13 6.46 -6.99 2.37
C CYS A 13 7.57 -6.29 1.57
N ALA A 14 8.81 -6.70 1.80
CA ALA A 14 9.98 -6.31 1.01
C ALA A 14 10.05 -7.05 -0.35
N GLY A 15 11.18 -7.02 -1.01
CA GLY A 15 11.42 -7.68 -2.29
C GLY A 15 10.97 -6.83 -3.48
N GLY A 16 10.11 -7.35 -4.35
CA GLY A 16 9.67 -6.63 -5.55
C GLY A 16 8.94 -5.31 -5.23
N VAL A 17 8.22 -5.27 -4.12
CA VAL A 17 7.52 -4.07 -3.66
C VAL A 17 8.49 -3.01 -3.14
N ASP A 18 9.53 -3.44 -2.43
CA ASP A 18 10.61 -2.58 -1.97
C ASP A 18 11.32 -1.89 -3.15
N ARG A 19 11.71 -2.66 -4.17
CA ARG A 19 12.31 -2.11 -5.39
C ARG A 19 11.38 -1.10 -6.09
N TYR A 20 10.10 -1.42 -6.18
CA TYR A 20 9.09 -0.50 -6.72
C TYR A 20 9.01 0.80 -5.92
N LEU A 21 8.97 0.71 -4.58
CA LEU A 21 8.87 1.89 -3.72
C LEU A 21 10.11 2.78 -3.81
N ARG A 22 11.31 2.22 -3.79
CA ARG A 22 12.55 3.00 -3.98
C ARG A 22 12.53 3.76 -5.30
N MET A 23 12.13 3.09 -6.38
CA MET A 23 12.02 3.72 -7.69
C MET A 23 10.93 4.81 -7.71
N LEU A 24 9.80 4.59 -7.04
CA LEU A 24 8.72 5.57 -6.96
C LEU A 24 9.14 6.78 -6.12
N THR A 25 9.58 6.55 -4.89
CA THR A 25 9.89 7.63 -3.92
C THR A 25 11.04 8.51 -4.39
N SER A 26 12.07 7.92 -5.01
CA SER A 26 13.22 8.67 -5.55
C SER A 26 12.88 9.58 -6.74
N ARG A 27 11.80 9.30 -7.46
CA ARG A 27 11.38 10.06 -8.64
C ARG A 27 10.18 10.99 -8.40
N MET A 28 9.65 11.01 -7.19
CA MET A 28 8.58 11.95 -6.86
C MET A 28 9.10 13.37 -6.68
N ASP A 29 8.37 14.34 -7.23
CA ASP A 29 8.68 15.76 -7.13
C ASP A 29 8.54 16.24 -5.68
N ARG A 30 9.66 16.48 -5.01
CA ARG A 30 9.73 16.91 -3.61
C ARG A 30 9.21 18.33 -3.38
N GLU A 31 9.06 19.13 -4.41
CA GLU A 31 8.42 20.44 -4.29
C GLU A 31 6.89 20.32 -4.15
N ARG A 32 6.32 19.22 -4.66
CA ARG A 32 4.88 18.96 -4.65
C ARG A 32 4.44 17.97 -3.59
N PHE A 33 5.32 17.06 -3.17
CA PHE A 33 4.98 15.95 -2.26
C PHE A 33 5.88 15.97 -1.02
N GLU A 34 5.25 15.74 0.13
CA GLU A 34 5.90 15.32 1.38
C GLU A 34 5.61 13.83 1.56
N GLN A 35 6.65 12.99 1.59
CA GLN A 35 6.52 11.54 1.59
C GLN A 35 6.84 10.94 2.94
N ILE A 36 5.99 10.06 3.40
CA ILE A 36 6.12 9.36 4.67
C ILE A 36 6.03 7.86 4.41
N LEU A 37 7.03 7.09 4.82
CA LEU A 37 7.04 5.63 4.66
C LEU A 37 6.81 4.93 6.00
N VAL A 38 5.70 4.21 6.09
CA VAL A 38 5.36 3.32 7.21
C VAL A 38 5.50 1.88 6.75
N CYS A 39 6.47 1.16 7.28
CA CYS A 39 6.87 -0.14 6.77
C CYS A 39 7.15 -1.18 7.87
N SER A 40 7.35 -2.44 7.45
CA SER A 40 7.85 -3.51 8.32
C SER A 40 9.36 -3.37 8.57
N TYR A 41 9.91 -4.27 9.40
CA TYR A 41 11.36 -4.32 9.68
C TYR A 41 12.21 -4.85 8.52
N ASP A 42 11.59 -5.37 7.48
CA ASP A 42 12.31 -5.86 6.29
C ASP A 42 12.84 -4.72 5.39
N PHE A 43 12.41 -3.48 5.67
CA PHE A 43 12.86 -2.29 4.95
C PHE A 43 14.01 -1.63 5.69
N ARG A 44 15.04 -1.19 4.98
CA ARG A 44 16.22 -0.52 5.52
C ARG A 44 16.11 0.99 5.34
N ARG A 45 16.32 1.73 6.43
CA ARG A 45 16.21 3.20 6.44
C ARG A 45 17.18 3.85 5.44
N GLU A 46 18.40 3.33 5.36
CA GLU A 46 19.47 3.85 4.53
C GLU A 46 19.14 3.87 3.03
N GLU A 47 18.18 3.04 2.63
CA GLU A 47 17.72 2.96 1.24
C GLU A 47 16.62 3.98 0.89
N TYR A 48 16.12 4.73 1.88
CA TYR A 48 15.01 5.66 1.73
C TYR A 48 15.24 7.07 2.27
N GLU A 49 16.24 7.27 3.14
CA GLU A 49 16.45 8.54 3.88
C GLU A 49 16.61 9.76 2.98
N ASP A 50 17.16 9.58 1.76
CA ASP A 50 17.28 10.66 0.78
C ASP A 50 15.98 10.99 0.04
N TYR A 51 14.96 10.11 0.10
CA TYR A 51 13.78 10.17 -0.75
C TYR A 51 12.48 10.42 0.03
N VAL A 52 12.43 10.07 1.31
CA VAL A 52 11.25 10.26 2.14
C VAL A 52 11.55 11.24 3.28
N ASP A 53 10.56 12.03 3.65
CA ASP A 53 10.70 13.02 4.73
C ASP A 53 10.64 12.35 6.11
N GLU A 54 9.91 11.22 6.21
CA GLU A 54 9.82 10.41 7.43
C GLU A 54 9.82 8.92 7.11
N PHE A 55 10.54 8.15 7.93
CA PHE A 55 10.63 6.69 7.82
C PHE A 55 10.27 6.04 9.17
N VAL A 56 9.20 5.27 9.21
CA VAL A 56 8.71 4.64 10.45
C VAL A 56 8.52 3.15 10.27
N GLN A 57 9.23 2.38 11.07
CA GLN A 57 9.05 0.93 11.16
C GLN A 57 8.00 0.58 12.21
N VAL A 58 7.10 -0.33 11.85
CA VAL A 58 6.05 -0.84 12.72
C VAL A 58 6.31 -2.32 13.01
N HIS A 59 6.70 -2.64 14.23
CA HIS A 59 7.10 -3.98 14.68
C HIS A 59 6.02 -5.05 14.49
N GLU A 60 4.78 -4.64 14.61
CA GLU A 60 3.63 -5.53 14.48
C GLU A 60 3.34 -5.92 13.04
N MET A 61 3.87 -5.16 12.06
CA MET A 61 3.75 -5.49 10.63
C MET A 61 4.74 -6.60 10.29
N GLN A 62 4.26 -7.85 10.33
CA GLN A 62 5.05 -9.05 10.05
C GLN A 62 4.41 -9.86 8.92
N ASN A 63 5.21 -10.60 8.15
CA ASN A 63 4.73 -11.40 7.02
C ASN A 63 3.71 -12.48 7.46
N ALA A 64 3.94 -13.13 8.61
CA ALA A 64 3.03 -14.14 9.14
C ALA A 64 1.66 -13.55 9.50
N LEU A 65 0.58 -14.26 9.17
CA LEU A 65 -0.76 -13.90 9.60
C LEU A 65 -0.89 -14.08 11.12
N SER A 66 -1.12 -12.99 11.82
CA SER A 66 -1.31 -12.96 13.28
C SER A 66 -2.39 -11.94 13.62
N PRO A 67 -3.65 -12.37 13.87
CA PRO A 67 -4.75 -11.42 14.08
C PRO A 67 -4.49 -10.38 15.17
N SER A 68 -3.82 -10.78 16.27
CA SER A 68 -3.48 -9.85 17.36
C SER A 68 -2.44 -8.82 16.96
N LYS A 69 -1.36 -9.24 16.29
CA LYS A 69 -0.32 -8.34 15.78
C LYS A 69 -0.86 -7.47 14.65
N ASP A 70 -1.63 -8.04 13.73
CA ASP A 70 -2.24 -7.31 12.63
C ASP A 70 -3.18 -6.21 13.15
N TRP A 71 -3.96 -6.51 14.21
CA TRP A 71 -4.80 -5.50 14.85
C TRP A 71 -3.99 -4.41 15.59
N ALA A 72 -2.89 -4.79 16.23
CA ALA A 72 -1.96 -3.84 16.86
C ALA A 72 -1.31 -2.94 15.80
N ALA A 73 -0.89 -3.49 14.64
CA ALA A 73 -0.40 -2.74 13.50
C ALA A 73 -1.44 -1.73 12.98
N VAL A 74 -2.71 -2.16 12.82
CA VAL A 74 -3.81 -1.25 12.43
C VAL A 74 -3.94 -0.08 13.40
N LYS A 75 -3.92 -0.33 14.71
CA LYS A 75 -3.98 0.74 15.74
C LYS A 75 -2.78 1.69 15.63
N ARG A 76 -1.58 1.14 15.43
CA ARG A 76 -0.36 1.94 15.31
C ARG A 76 -0.38 2.82 14.06
N VAL A 77 -0.70 2.25 12.91
CA VAL A 77 -0.84 3.00 11.65
C VAL A 77 -1.93 4.06 11.75
N ARG A 78 -3.07 3.73 12.38
CA ARG A 78 -4.14 4.70 12.64
C ARG A 78 -3.69 5.90 13.49
N ALA A 79 -2.88 5.64 14.52
CA ALA A 79 -2.30 6.71 15.34
C ALA A 79 -1.37 7.60 14.51
N LEU A 80 -0.54 7.01 13.64
CA LEU A 80 0.33 7.75 12.72
C LEU A 80 -0.47 8.60 11.72
N ILE A 81 -1.57 8.06 11.13
CA ILE A 81 -2.46 8.84 10.25
C ILE A 81 -3.04 10.05 10.98
N ARG A 82 -3.48 9.89 12.24
CA ARG A 82 -4.01 11.01 13.04
C ARG A 82 -2.95 12.04 13.38
N GLN A 83 -1.74 11.60 13.67
CA GLN A 83 -0.59 12.46 14.02
C GLN A 83 -0.13 13.27 12.82
N TRP A 84 0.07 12.64 11.68
CA TRP A 84 0.67 13.25 10.50
C TRP A 84 -0.34 13.88 9.54
N LYS A 85 -1.63 13.49 9.64
CA LYS A 85 -2.73 14.02 8.83
C LYS A 85 -2.38 14.02 7.34
N PRO A 86 -2.04 12.86 6.73
CA PRO A 86 -1.75 12.79 5.31
C PRO A 86 -3.00 13.13 4.49
N ASP A 87 -2.80 13.68 3.29
CA ASP A 87 -3.88 13.87 2.30
C ASP A 87 -4.27 12.53 1.68
N VAL A 88 -3.26 11.65 1.49
CA VAL A 88 -3.42 10.34 0.86
C VAL A 88 -2.66 9.28 1.64
N VAL A 89 -3.32 8.17 1.94
CA VAL A 89 -2.69 6.92 2.40
C VAL A 89 -2.58 5.97 1.22
N TYR A 90 -1.37 5.70 0.77
CA TYR A 90 -1.09 4.79 -0.34
C TYR A 90 -0.63 3.44 0.20
N CYS A 91 -1.51 2.48 0.10
CA CYS A 91 -1.33 1.14 0.64
C CYS A 91 -0.72 0.20 -0.42
N HIS A 92 0.26 -0.60 -0.03
CA HIS A 92 0.97 -1.53 -0.92
C HIS A 92 0.87 -2.95 -0.39
N SER A 93 0.80 -3.93 -1.31
CA SER A 93 0.66 -5.36 -1.05
C SER A 93 -0.64 -5.74 -0.31
N SER A 94 -0.94 -7.03 -0.25
CA SER A 94 -2.20 -7.50 0.36
C SER A 94 -2.26 -7.21 1.86
N LYS A 95 -1.19 -7.44 2.60
CA LYS A 95 -1.18 -7.25 4.06
C LYS A 95 -1.04 -5.79 4.45
N GLY A 96 -0.06 -5.07 3.89
CA GLY A 96 0.07 -3.63 4.07
C GLY A 96 -1.18 -2.88 3.62
N GLY A 97 -1.77 -3.35 2.49
CA GLY A 97 -3.05 -2.88 1.99
C GLY A 97 -4.22 -3.11 2.94
N GLY A 98 -4.30 -4.28 3.59
CA GLY A 98 -5.29 -4.58 4.60
C GLY A 98 -5.16 -3.67 5.83
N ILE A 99 -3.96 -3.59 6.38
CA ILE A 99 -3.64 -2.77 7.56
C ILE A 99 -3.91 -1.29 7.29
N GLY A 100 -3.40 -0.74 6.19
CA GLY A 100 -3.53 0.69 5.87
C GLY A 100 -4.98 1.11 5.61
N ARG A 101 -5.73 0.32 4.84
CA ARG A 101 -7.16 0.59 4.55
C ARG A 101 -8.01 0.54 5.81
N LEU A 102 -7.81 -0.47 6.69
CA LEU A 102 -8.50 -0.54 7.99
C LEU A 102 -8.11 0.62 8.90
N ALA A 103 -6.84 0.99 8.94
CA ALA A 103 -6.36 2.10 9.75
C ALA A 103 -6.97 3.45 9.32
N ALA A 104 -7.20 3.64 8.02
CA ALA A 104 -7.76 4.87 7.44
C ALA A 104 -9.28 4.99 7.60
N LEU A 105 -10.00 3.90 7.90
CA LEU A 105 -11.46 3.91 8.00
C LEU A 105 -11.98 5.01 8.94
N GLY A 106 -12.90 5.84 8.42
CA GLY A 106 -13.57 6.91 9.20
C GLY A 106 -12.67 8.09 9.57
N LEU A 107 -11.48 8.24 8.98
CA LEU A 107 -10.60 9.38 9.21
C LEU A 107 -10.71 10.47 8.14
N GLY A 108 -11.51 10.28 7.09
CA GLY A 108 -11.70 11.27 6.02
C GLY A 108 -10.49 11.43 5.09
N VAL A 109 -9.45 10.62 5.23
CA VAL A 109 -8.27 10.62 4.38
C VAL A 109 -8.54 9.84 3.09
N LYS A 110 -7.94 10.25 1.97
CA LYS A 110 -8.01 9.50 0.70
C LYS A 110 -7.16 8.25 0.76
N VAL A 111 -7.67 7.15 0.21
CA VAL A 111 -6.99 5.86 0.22
C VAL A 111 -6.72 5.38 -1.20
N MET A 112 -5.45 5.21 -1.51
CA MET A 112 -4.97 4.53 -2.71
C MET A 112 -4.47 3.12 -2.36
N TYR A 113 -4.65 2.17 -3.27
CA TYR A 113 -4.18 0.80 -3.06
C TYR A 113 -3.59 0.19 -4.31
N ASN A 114 -2.39 -0.37 -4.17
CA ASN A 114 -1.72 -1.20 -5.18
C ASN A 114 -1.49 -2.61 -4.59
N PRO A 115 -2.14 -3.65 -5.13
CA PRO A 115 -2.00 -5.01 -4.61
C PRO A 115 -0.62 -5.65 -4.89
N HIS A 116 0.12 -5.18 -5.90
CA HIS A 116 1.35 -5.81 -6.39
C HIS A 116 1.20 -7.32 -6.65
N GLY A 117 0.09 -7.68 -7.26
CA GLY A 117 -0.34 -9.07 -7.43
C GLY A 117 -1.41 -9.46 -6.40
N TRP A 118 -2.51 -10.04 -6.88
CA TRP A 118 -3.62 -10.42 -6.03
C TRP A 118 -3.32 -11.69 -5.24
N ALA A 119 -3.34 -11.64 -3.90
CA ALA A 119 -3.11 -12.81 -3.05
C ALA A 119 -4.15 -13.93 -3.30
N PHE A 120 -5.38 -13.60 -3.66
CA PHE A 120 -6.40 -14.58 -4.01
C PHE A 120 -6.15 -15.32 -5.34
N SER A 121 -5.21 -14.85 -6.17
CA SER A 121 -4.79 -15.52 -7.43
C SER A 121 -3.53 -16.36 -7.29
N MET A 122 -2.81 -16.28 -6.16
CA MET A 122 -1.57 -17.02 -5.94
C MET A 122 -1.82 -18.51 -5.80
N LYS A 123 -0.80 -19.33 -6.09
CA LYS A 123 -0.84 -20.78 -5.84
C LYS A 123 -0.99 -21.05 -4.33
N GLY A 124 -1.84 -22.00 -3.96
CA GLY A 124 -2.05 -22.36 -2.57
C GLY A 124 -3.45 -22.88 -2.26
N SER A 125 -3.78 -22.97 -0.97
CA SER A 125 -5.06 -23.47 -0.47
C SER A 125 -6.25 -22.65 -1.02
N LYS A 126 -7.26 -23.33 -1.53
CA LYS A 126 -8.52 -22.73 -2.02
C LYS A 126 -9.20 -21.89 -0.92
N VAL A 127 -9.16 -22.38 0.32
CA VAL A 127 -9.75 -21.69 1.49
C VAL A 127 -9.02 -20.36 1.76
N LYS A 128 -7.68 -20.37 1.78
CA LYS A 128 -6.91 -19.12 1.97
C LYS A 128 -7.19 -18.12 0.86
N ARG A 129 -7.23 -18.56 -0.40
CA ARG A 129 -7.54 -17.71 -1.55
C ARG A 129 -8.94 -17.10 -1.43
N TRP A 130 -9.92 -17.88 -0.99
CA TRP A 130 -11.27 -17.40 -0.75
C TRP A 130 -11.32 -16.34 0.35
N ILE A 131 -10.61 -16.57 1.47
CA ILE A 131 -10.50 -15.59 2.57
C ILE A 131 -9.89 -14.27 2.05
N TYR A 132 -8.78 -14.33 1.32
CA TYR A 132 -8.18 -13.13 0.73
C TYR A 132 -9.14 -12.39 -0.21
N LEU A 133 -9.86 -13.13 -1.04
CA LEU A 133 -10.86 -12.52 -1.94
C LEU A 133 -11.96 -11.79 -1.15
N MET A 134 -12.49 -12.40 -0.10
CA MET A 134 -13.53 -11.77 0.73
C MET A 134 -13.01 -10.51 1.44
N ILE A 135 -11.77 -10.52 1.93
CA ILE A 135 -11.11 -9.34 2.49
C ILE A 135 -10.99 -8.24 1.43
N GLU A 136 -10.54 -8.57 0.23
CA GLU A 136 -10.38 -7.59 -0.85
C GLU A 136 -11.73 -6.98 -1.30
N ILE A 137 -12.78 -7.78 -1.45
CA ILE A 137 -14.14 -7.30 -1.76
C ILE A 137 -14.63 -6.33 -0.67
N THR A 138 -14.45 -6.70 0.60
CA THR A 138 -14.89 -5.88 1.73
C THR A 138 -14.11 -4.56 1.79
N LEU A 139 -12.79 -4.61 1.71
CA LEU A 139 -11.94 -3.43 1.79
C LEU A 139 -11.93 -2.56 0.52
N ALA A 140 -12.48 -3.07 -0.59
CA ALA A 140 -12.69 -2.26 -1.78
C ALA A 140 -13.62 -1.06 -1.53
N HIS A 141 -14.52 -1.15 -0.54
CA HIS A 141 -15.37 -0.03 -0.14
C HIS A 141 -14.59 1.10 0.55
N ALA A 142 -13.47 0.76 1.20
CA ALA A 142 -12.57 1.68 1.87
C ALA A 142 -11.41 2.17 0.96
N THR A 143 -11.52 1.97 -0.36
CA THR A 143 -10.49 2.33 -1.34
C THR A 143 -11.04 3.36 -2.31
N ASP A 144 -10.48 4.56 -2.34
CA ASP A 144 -10.88 5.60 -3.30
C ASP A 144 -10.34 5.31 -4.69
N GLN A 145 -9.07 4.86 -4.79
CA GLN A 145 -8.40 4.59 -6.06
C GLN A 145 -7.53 3.34 -5.98
N PHE A 146 -7.69 2.45 -6.95
CA PHE A 146 -6.78 1.33 -7.16
C PHE A 146 -5.75 1.68 -8.23
N VAL A 147 -4.50 1.31 -7.99
CA VAL A 147 -3.41 1.35 -8.97
C VAL A 147 -3.07 -0.09 -9.34
N MET A 148 -3.31 -0.46 -10.60
CA MET A 148 -3.02 -1.79 -11.13
C MET A 148 -1.76 -1.74 -11.98
N MET A 149 -0.88 -2.70 -11.83
CA MET A 149 0.35 -2.77 -12.62
C MET A 149 0.15 -3.39 -14.01
N SER A 150 -1.03 -3.95 -14.28
CA SER A 150 -1.36 -4.53 -15.57
C SER A 150 -2.87 -4.53 -15.83
N ASN A 151 -3.23 -4.61 -17.13
CA ASN A 151 -4.62 -4.82 -17.54
C ASN A 151 -5.17 -6.17 -17.03
N TYR A 152 -4.32 -7.18 -16.90
CA TYR A 152 -4.68 -8.48 -16.35
C TYR A 152 -5.14 -8.38 -14.88
N GLU A 153 -4.40 -7.66 -14.04
CA GLU A 153 -4.79 -7.41 -12.64
C GLU A 153 -6.14 -6.70 -12.54
N LYS A 154 -6.35 -5.67 -13.37
CA LYS A 154 -7.62 -4.95 -13.45
C LYS A 154 -8.77 -5.86 -13.87
N MET A 155 -8.58 -6.64 -14.93
CA MET A 155 -9.57 -7.59 -15.42
C MET A 155 -9.94 -8.62 -14.35
N LEU A 156 -8.93 -9.19 -13.68
CA LEU A 156 -9.11 -10.19 -12.62
C LEU A 156 -9.89 -9.62 -11.43
N ALA A 157 -9.60 -8.39 -11.01
CA ALA A 157 -10.34 -7.70 -9.96
C ALA A 157 -11.84 -7.55 -10.33
N LEU A 158 -12.11 -7.08 -11.53
CA LEU A 158 -13.49 -6.88 -12.01
C LEU A 158 -14.26 -8.19 -12.11
N GLN A 159 -13.64 -9.26 -12.63
CA GLN A 159 -14.24 -10.60 -12.69
C GLN A 159 -14.54 -11.16 -11.29
N ARG A 160 -13.80 -10.76 -10.27
CA ARG A 160 -14.01 -11.18 -8.88
C ARG A 160 -14.78 -10.18 -8.04
N HIS A 161 -15.37 -9.15 -8.65
CA HIS A 161 -16.14 -8.09 -7.98
C HIS A 161 -15.36 -7.30 -6.92
N VAL A 162 -14.03 -7.21 -7.08
CA VAL A 162 -13.19 -6.37 -6.24
C VAL A 162 -13.22 -4.95 -6.76
N GLY A 163 -14.07 -4.11 -6.18
CA GLY A 163 -14.19 -2.70 -6.53
C GLY A 163 -14.90 -2.41 -7.87
N LYS A 164 -14.79 -1.17 -8.32
CA LYS A 164 -15.45 -0.66 -9.54
C LYS A 164 -14.44 -0.17 -10.56
N ALA A 165 -14.72 -0.36 -11.86
CA ALA A 165 -13.81 -0.02 -12.96
C ALA A 165 -13.39 1.46 -12.98
N ASN A 166 -14.28 2.38 -12.60
CA ASN A 166 -14.00 3.82 -12.53
C ASN A 166 -13.03 4.23 -11.41
N ARG A 167 -12.79 3.33 -10.44
CA ARG A 167 -11.79 3.51 -9.38
C ARG A 167 -10.47 2.79 -9.66
N MET A 168 -10.30 2.18 -10.85
CA MET A 168 -9.11 1.39 -11.20
C MET A 168 -8.32 2.03 -12.33
N LYS A 169 -7.11 2.47 -12.03
CA LYS A 169 -6.18 2.99 -13.01
C LYS A 169 -5.05 1.99 -13.25
N VAL A 170 -4.74 1.71 -14.51
CA VAL A 170 -3.57 0.89 -14.87
C VAL A 170 -2.39 1.82 -15.05
N ILE A 171 -1.32 1.57 -14.30
CA ILE A 171 -0.04 2.26 -14.41
C ILE A 171 1.02 1.15 -14.43
N PHE A 172 1.63 0.94 -15.60
CA PHE A 172 2.68 -0.06 -15.76
C PHE A 172 3.92 0.34 -14.94
N ASN A 173 4.57 -0.66 -14.36
CA ASN A 173 5.86 -0.41 -13.71
C ASN A 173 6.89 0.05 -14.73
N GLY A 174 7.66 1.06 -14.35
CA GLY A 174 8.89 1.41 -15.05
C GLY A 174 10.01 0.41 -14.74
N VAL A 175 11.02 0.41 -15.60
CA VAL A 175 12.31 -0.25 -15.35
C VAL A 175 13.37 0.84 -15.35
N ASP A 176 14.25 0.82 -14.36
CA ASP A 176 15.41 1.70 -14.34
C ASP A 176 16.44 1.19 -15.35
N THR A 177 16.50 1.85 -16.49
CA THR A 177 17.40 1.47 -17.59
C THR A 177 18.81 2.06 -17.43
N GLU A 178 19.01 2.98 -16.49
CA GLU A 178 20.32 3.62 -16.26
C GLU A 178 21.23 2.75 -15.36
N ASN A 179 20.66 1.74 -14.70
CA ASN A 179 21.35 0.82 -13.76
C ASN A 179 21.21 -0.66 -14.16
N ILE A 180 21.12 -0.93 -15.48
CA ILE A 180 21.15 -2.30 -16.02
C ILE A 180 22.53 -2.60 -16.61
#